data_1c5bb34fe88f670110993fc7d1196e82
#
_entry.id   1c5bb34fe88f670110993fc7d1196e82
#
_cell.length_a   1.000
_cell.length_b   1.000
_cell.length_c   1.000
_cell.angle_alpha   90.00
_cell.angle_beta   90.00
_cell.angle_gamma   90.00
#
_symmetry.space_group_name_H-M   'P 1'
#
loop_
_entity.id
_entity.type
_entity.pdbx_description
1 polymer ?
#
loop_
_entity_poly.entity_id
_entity_poly.type
_entity_poly.pdbx_seq_one_letter_code
_entity_poly.pdbx_strand_id
1 'polypeptide(L)'
;MIIDLQVNQGQCTWPELWSVAHAADRAGYNTLWIADHLSGSVMNAPSMPECFATLGALAAVTRNIGLGSLVVNAGLRDPAIVANAAATVQEISGGRFMLGLGAGASPTSTFASELNAIGLEIPATMEQRHKRLEHVLDVLDSMWSNNRDDKFATFPLPQDSIPRILGVNSVALATLAGKRCDGVNIRANHERRGEILRAARDAAGDREFMVSVWDWFDESLLDENSDARKQLANEGVNRLILLMRGTPDAARIEVHPVL
;
A
#
# COMPACT_ATOMS: atom_id res chain seq x y z
N MET A 1 0.90 6.41 17.58
CA MET A 1 0.88 6.39 16.10
C MET A 1 1.78 5.26 15.64
N ILE A 2 1.25 4.35 14.83
CA ILE A 2 2.01 3.23 14.25
C ILE A 2 3.02 3.76 13.23
N ILE A 3 4.23 3.21 13.21
CA ILE A 3 5.28 3.57 12.26
C ILE A 3 5.57 2.38 11.35
N ASP A 4 5.52 2.64 10.06
CA ASP A 4 5.81 1.69 9.01
C ASP A 4 7.00 2.15 8.18
N LEU A 5 7.57 1.21 7.45
CA LEU A 5 8.63 1.47 6.48
C LEU A 5 8.12 1.17 5.07
N GLN A 6 8.44 2.02 4.11
CA GLN A 6 8.32 1.71 2.69
C GLN A 6 9.70 1.75 2.03
N VAL A 7 9.96 0.80 1.16
CA VAL A 7 11.18 0.75 0.37
C VAL A 7 10.86 0.70 -1.13
N ASN A 8 11.75 1.26 -1.94
CA ASN A 8 11.72 1.09 -3.37
C ASN A 8 12.55 -0.15 -3.73
N GLN A 9 11.86 -1.29 -3.93
CA GLN A 9 12.52 -2.56 -4.26
C GLN A 9 13.32 -2.54 -5.56
N GLY A 10 13.08 -1.55 -6.41
CA GLY A 10 13.85 -1.34 -7.65
C GLY A 10 15.24 -0.74 -7.44
N GLN A 11 15.50 -0.18 -6.27
CA GLN A 11 16.78 0.47 -5.90
C GLN A 11 17.69 -0.42 -5.06
N CYS A 12 17.34 -1.68 -4.87
CA CYS A 12 18.15 -2.64 -4.13
C CYS A 12 18.14 -4.03 -4.78
N THR A 13 19.14 -4.80 -4.45
CA THR A 13 19.19 -6.24 -4.76
C THR A 13 18.33 -7.03 -3.78
N TRP A 14 18.01 -8.28 -4.10
CA TRP A 14 17.28 -9.15 -3.18
C TRP A 14 17.99 -9.31 -1.80
N PRO A 15 19.31 -9.57 -1.72
CA PRO A 15 19.99 -9.62 -0.41
C PRO A 15 19.87 -8.35 0.41
N GLU A 16 19.92 -7.17 -0.22
CA GLU A 16 19.73 -5.88 0.48
C GLU A 16 18.30 -5.72 0.97
N LEU A 17 17.29 -6.04 0.14
CA LEU A 17 15.88 -6.00 0.53
C LEU A 17 15.59 -6.96 1.68
N TRP A 18 16.13 -8.18 1.60
CA TRP A 18 16.04 -9.18 2.67
C TRP A 18 16.65 -8.67 3.99
N SER A 19 17.83 -8.07 3.94
CA SER A 19 18.50 -7.48 5.11
C SER A 19 17.66 -6.36 5.73
N VAL A 20 17.11 -5.48 4.91
CA VAL A 20 16.22 -4.39 5.32
C VAL A 20 14.95 -4.90 5.98
N ALA A 21 14.31 -5.94 5.40
CA ALA A 21 13.11 -6.52 5.98
C ALA A 21 13.36 -7.11 7.38
N HIS A 22 14.48 -7.79 7.56
CA HIS A 22 14.88 -8.31 8.87
C HIS A 22 15.28 -7.21 9.86
N ALA A 23 15.95 -6.15 9.41
CA ALA A 23 16.26 -5.00 10.24
C ALA A 23 14.98 -4.32 10.74
N ALA A 24 14.01 -4.09 9.83
CA ALA A 24 12.72 -3.49 10.17
C ALA A 24 11.90 -4.35 11.15
N ASP A 25 11.90 -5.67 10.97
CA ASP A 25 11.23 -6.63 11.87
C ASP A 25 11.82 -6.56 13.29
N ARG A 26 13.16 -6.49 13.41
CA ARG A 26 13.83 -6.37 14.71
C ARG A 26 13.68 -5.00 15.35
N ALA A 27 13.66 -3.94 14.53
CA ALA A 27 13.58 -2.56 15.00
C ALA A 27 12.15 -2.13 15.39
N GLY A 28 11.14 -3.02 15.26
CA GLY A 28 9.77 -2.78 15.70
C GLY A 28 8.90 -2.02 14.72
N TYR A 29 9.34 -1.80 13.46
CA TYR A 29 8.45 -1.28 12.43
C TYR A 29 7.27 -2.24 12.22
N ASN A 30 6.08 -1.68 12.13
CA ASN A 30 4.87 -2.53 12.09
C ASN A 30 4.68 -3.21 10.74
N THR A 31 4.88 -2.50 9.64
CA THR A 31 4.65 -3.01 8.28
C THR A 31 5.74 -2.53 7.32
N LEU A 32 6.19 -3.43 6.44
CA LEU A 32 7.04 -3.12 5.30
C LEU A 32 6.19 -3.04 4.02
N TRP A 33 6.20 -1.89 3.37
CA TRP A 33 5.43 -1.60 2.17
C TRP A 33 6.28 -1.65 0.91
N ILE A 34 5.72 -2.24 -0.16
CA ILE A 34 6.35 -2.42 -1.48
C ILE A 34 5.52 -1.68 -2.52
N ALA A 35 6.18 -1.03 -3.48
CA ALA A 35 5.53 -0.35 -4.58
C ALA A 35 5.08 -1.34 -5.69
N ASP A 36 4.03 -0.97 -6.42
CA ASP A 36 3.55 -1.73 -7.58
C ASP A 36 3.75 -0.93 -8.87
N HIS A 37 4.91 -1.11 -9.48
CA HIS A 37 5.30 -0.55 -10.77
C HIS A 37 5.92 -1.63 -11.66
N LEU A 38 5.92 -1.42 -12.98
CA LEU A 38 6.54 -2.33 -13.96
C LEU A 38 7.94 -1.90 -14.34
N SER A 39 8.21 -0.61 -14.28
CA SER A 39 9.46 -0.02 -14.77
C SER A 39 10.18 0.74 -13.68
N GLY A 40 11.46 0.47 -13.53
CA GLY A 40 12.33 1.24 -12.64
C GLY A 40 12.43 2.70 -13.03
N SER A 41 12.26 3.04 -14.32
CA SER A 41 12.40 4.41 -14.83
C SER A 41 11.42 5.40 -14.16
N VAL A 42 10.21 4.97 -13.79
CA VAL A 42 9.22 5.80 -13.11
C VAL A 42 9.53 5.99 -11.63
N MET A 43 10.47 5.21 -11.09
CA MET A 43 10.86 5.21 -9.67
C MET A 43 12.36 5.51 -9.46
N ASN A 44 13.04 6.05 -10.48
CA ASN A 44 14.49 6.31 -10.47
C ASN A 44 15.32 5.07 -10.08
N ALA A 45 14.95 3.91 -10.62
CA ALA A 45 15.57 2.63 -10.33
C ALA A 45 16.01 1.93 -11.63
N PRO A 46 17.03 1.05 -11.60
CA PRO A 46 17.50 0.33 -12.79
C PRO A 46 16.51 -0.72 -13.30
N SER A 47 15.68 -1.24 -12.41
CA SER A 47 14.64 -2.24 -12.71
C SER A 47 13.54 -2.13 -11.66
N MET A 48 12.44 -2.88 -11.83
CA MET A 48 11.37 -2.96 -10.82
C MET A 48 10.95 -4.42 -10.67
N PRO A 49 11.36 -5.09 -9.57
CA PRO A 49 10.83 -6.40 -9.23
C PRO A 49 9.30 -6.35 -9.04
N GLU A 50 8.60 -7.38 -9.52
CA GLU A 50 7.14 -7.47 -9.47
C GLU A 50 6.64 -7.50 -8.03
N CYS A 51 5.58 -6.76 -7.75
CA CYS A 51 5.09 -6.47 -6.40
C CYS A 51 4.70 -7.74 -5.63
N PHE A 52 3.81 -8.57 -6.17
CA PHE A 52 3.31 -9.75 -5.44
C PHE A 52 4.36 -10.86 -5.35
N ALA A 53 5.21 -11.03 -6.36
CA ALA A 53 6.34 -11.96 -6.29
C ALA A 53 7.32 -11.56 -5.17
N THR A 54 7.61 -10.25 -5.05
CA THR A 54 8.46 -9.71 -3.99
C THR A 54 7.81 -9.88 -2.61
N LEU A 55 6.51 -9.56 -2.48
CA LEU A 55 5.76 -9.73 -1.23
C LEU A 55 5.68 -11.20 -0.81
N GLY A 56 5.48 -12.13 -1.74
CA GLY A 56 5.49 -13.56 -1.45
C GLY A 56 6.85 -14.04 -0.93
N ALA A 57 7.95 -13.56 -1.54
CA ALA A 57 9.29 -13.86 -1.06
C ALA A 57 9.55 -13.28 0.34
N LEU A 58 9.15 -12.03 0.59
CA LEU A 58 9.25 -11.40 1.91
C LEU A 58 8.40 -12.12 2.95
N ALA A 59 7.19 -12.56 2.60
CA ALA A 59 6.31 -13.32 3.48
C ALA A 59 6.95 -14.62 3.97
N ALA A 60 7.68 -15.31 3.08
CA ALA A 60 8.36 -16.57 3.39
C ALA A 60 9.59 -16.40 4.30
N VAL A 61 10.24 -15.22 4.30
CA VAL A 61 11.49 -15.00 5.04
C VAL A 61 11.35 -14.13 6.28
N THR A 62 10.21 -13.47 6.49
CA THR A 62 9.90 -12.67 7.69
C THR A 62 8.90 -13.38 8.59
N ARG A 63 8.81 -12.98 9.88
CA ARG A 63 7.95 -13.68 10.86
C ARG A 63 6.94 -12.77 11.54
N ASN A 64 7.30 -11.54 11.91
CA ASN A 64 6.46 -10.66 12.72
C ASN A 64 5.98 -9.43 11.95
N ILE A 65 6.87 -8.82 11.14
CA ILE A 65 6.53 -7.60 10.41
C ILE A 65 5.37 -7.82 9.44
N GLY A 66 4.41 -6.91 9.45
CA GLY A 66 3.37 -6.83 8.44
C GLY A 66 3.96 -6.57 7.06
N LEU A 67 3.25 -6.96 6.02
CA LEU A 67 3.64 -6.73 4.63
C LEU A 67 2.51 -6.02 3.91
N GLY A 68 2.83 -5.09 3.02
CA GLY A 68 1.79 -4.36 2.30
C GLY A 68 2.22 -3.89 0.92
N SER A 69 1.24 -3.73 0.05
CA SER A 69 1.41 -3.02 -1.21
C SER A 69 1.04 -1.55 -1.06
N LEU A 70 1.86 -0.62 -1.56
CA LEU A 70 1.52 0.81 -1.52
C LEU A 70 1.90 1.48 -2.85
N VAL A 71 1.00 1.49 -3.85
CA VAL A 71 -0.30 0.83 -3.86
C VAL A 71 -0.42 0.00 -5.14
N VAL A 72 -1.16 -1.12 -5.09
CA VAL A 72 -1.49 -1.87 -6.32
C VAL A 72 -2.28 -0.99 -7.27
N ASN A 73 -1.80 -0.91 -8.50
CA ASN A 73 -2.46 -0.17 -9.56
C ASN A 73 -3.65 -0.98 -10.11
N ALA A 74 -4.89 -0.49 -9.87
CA ALA A 74 -6.12 -1.13 -10.34
C ALA A 74 -6.18 -1.30 -11.88
N GLY A 75 -5.32 -0.59 -12.62
CA GLY A 75 -5.23 -0.66 -14.07
C GLY A 75 -4.26 -1.70 -14.61
N LEU A 76 -3.44 -2.29 -13.77
CA LEU A 76 -2.30 -3.10 -14.22
C LEU A 76 -2.64 -4.58 -14.42
N ARG A 77 -3.57 -5.11 -13.63
CA ARG A 77 -3.94 -6.54 -13.65
C ARG A 77 -5.43 -6.73 -13.71
N ASP A 78 -5.85 -7.91 -14.14
CA ASP A 78 -7.22 -8.37 -13.95
C ASP A 78 -7.54 -8.45 -12.46
N PRO A 79 -8.71 -7.96 -12.00
CA PRO A 79 -9.09 -7.97 -10.59
C PRO A 79 -9.05 -9.35 -9.93
N ALA A 80 -9.38 -10.42 -10.66
CA ALA A 80 -9.33 -11.78 -10.13
C ALA A 80 -7.88 -12.25 -9.90
N ILE A 81 -6.93 -11.79 -10.71
CA ILE A 81 -5.50 -12.03 -10.48
C ILE A 81 -5.02 -11.30 -9.23
N VAL A 82 -5.47 -10.06 -9.00
CA VAL A 82 -5.17 -9.32 -7.77
C VAL A 82 -5.71 -10.06 -6.55
N ALA A 83 -6.98 -10.52 -6.61
CA ALA A 83 -7.61 -11.28 -5.53
C ALA A 83 -6.84 -12.56 -5.19
N ASN A 84 -6.46 -13.32 -6.22
CA ASN A 84 -5.70 -14.58 -6.06
C ASN A 84 -4.32 -14.32 -5.45
N ALA A 85 -3.57 -13.38 -6.01
CA ALA A 85 -2.22 -13.05 -5.54
C ALA A 85 -2.23 -12.53 -4.09
N ALA A 86 -3.17 -11.64 -3.74
CA ALA A 86 -3.32 -11.10 -2.39
C ALA A 86 -3.66 -12.20 -1.38
N ALA A 87 -4.60 -13.09 -1.70
CA ALA A 87 -4.95 -14.23 -0.85
C ALA A 87 -3.75 -15.19 -0.64
N THR A 88 -2.95 -15.40 -1.69
CA THR A 88 -1.74 -16.23 -1.61
C THR A 88 -0.68 -15.60 -0.70
N VAL A 89 -0.43 -14.29 -0.82
CA VAL A 89 0.50 -13.59 0.08
C VAL A 89 -0.02 -13.60 1.52
N GLN A 90 -1.32 -13.44 1.73
CA GLN A 90 -1.95 -13.54 3.05
C GLN A 90 -1.69 -14.89 3.70
N GLU A 91 -1.88 -15.98 2.96
CA GLU A 91 -1.63 -17.34 3.44
C GLU A 91 -0.14 -17.56 3.77
N ILE A 92 0.77 -17.24 2.85
CA ILE A 92 2.22 -17.41 3.07
C ILE A 92 2.71 -16.58 4.25
N SER A 93 2.18 -15.37 4.43
CA SER A 93 2.55 -14.49 5.54
C SER A 93 1.92 -14.88 6.89
N GLY A 94 0.96 -15.82 6.92
CA GLY A 94 0.22 -16.15 8.15
C GLY A 94 -0.64 -15.00 8.65
N GLY A 95 -1.35 -14.31 7.74
CA GLY A 95 -2.29 -13.26 8.10
C GLY A 95 -1.72 -11.84 8.24
N ARG A 96 -0.45 -11.62 7.85
CA ARG A 96 0.25 -10.32 8.03
C ARG A 96 0.14 -9.36 6.84
N PHE A 97 -0.61 -9.70 5.80
CA PHE A 97 -0.67 -8.89 4.58
C PHE A 97 -1.76 -7.82 4.64
N MET A 98 -1.46 -6.64 4.12
CA MET A 98 -2.39 -5.53 3.88
C MET A 98 -2.37 -5.14 2.39
N LEU A 99 -3.55 -5.00 1.79
CA LEU A 99 -3.70 -4.66 0.38
C LEU A 99 -3.96 -3.16 0.21
N GLY A 100 -2.93 -2.43 -0.17
CA GLY A 100 -3.08 -1.05 -0.63
C GLY A 100 -3.45 -1.00 -2.11
N LEU A 101 -4.49 -0.26 -2.46
CA LEU A 101 -5.04 -0.12 -3.79
C LEU A 101 -5.03 1.35 -4.24
N GLY A 102 -4.84 1.59 -5.53
CA GLY A 102 -4.90 2.92 -6.14
C GLY A 102 -5.60 2.88 -7.50
N ALA A 103 -6.22 4.00 -7.87
CA ALA A 103 -6.98 4.12 -9.12
C ALA A 103 -6.11 4.11 -10.39
N GLY A 104 -4.80 4.07 -10.23
CA GLY A 104 -3.84 4.11 -11.34
C GLY A 104 -3.51 5.52 -11.83
N ALA A 105 -2.52 5.58 -12.71
CA ALA A 105 -2.01 6.82 -13.29
C ALA A 105 -2.99 7.47 -14.27
N SER A 106 -2.95 8.80 -14.40
CA SER A 106 -3.60 9.47 -15.52
C SER A 106 -2.75 9.33 -16.79
N PRO A 107 -3.35 9.43 -17.99
CA PRO A 107 -2.60 9.34 -19.25
C PRO A 107 -1.48 10.37 -19.39
N THR A 108 -1.59 11.51 -18.71
CA THR A 108 -0.61 12.61 -18.72
C THR A 108 0.45 12.51 -17.60
N SER A 109 0.35 11.50 -16.73
CA SER A 109 1.31 11.26 -15.66
C SER A 109 2.58 10.61 -16.21
N THR A 110 3.74 10.90 -15.60
CA THR A 110 4.99 10.17 -15.86
C THR A 110 4.85 8.67 -15.62
N PHE A 111 3.99 8.26 -14.67
CA PHE A 111 3.68 6.86 -14.38
C PHE A 111 2.87 6.16 -15.49
N ALA A 112 2.33 6.91 -16.47
CA ALA A 112 1.67 6.31 -17.62
C ALA A 112 2.65 5.64 -18.59
N SER A 113 3.91 6.03 -18.57
CA SER A 113 4.93 5.54 -19.50
C SER A 113 5.14 4.02 -19.43
N GLU A 114 5.08 3.43 -18.24
CA GLU A 114 5.24 1.99 -18.05
C GLU A 114 4.05 1.20 -18.62
N LEU A 115 2.83 1.69 -18.49
CA LEU A 115 1.63 1.06 -19.04
C LEU A 115 1.61 1.16 -20.56
N ASN A 116 1.97 2.34 -21.11
CA ASN A 116 2.10 2.56 -22.55
C ASN A 116 3.15 1.63 -23.18
N ALA A 117 4.28 1.40 -22.48
CA ALA A 117 5.36 0.55 -22.97
C ALA A 117 4.91 -0.90 -23.22
N ILE A 118 3.92 -1.38 -22.49
CA ILE A 118 3.37 -2.75 -22.62
C ILE A 118 2.01 -2.77 -23.34
N GLY A 119 1.58 -1.63 -23.90
CA GLY A 119 0.34 -1.53 -24.68
C GLY A 119 -0.95 -1.61 -23.86
N LEU A 120 -0.89 -1.36 -22.56
CA LEU A 120 -2.10 -1.29 -21.72
C LEU A 120 -2.80 0.05 -21.90
N GLU A 121 -4.12 -0.03 -22.15
CA GLU A 121 -4.97 1.15 -22.26
C GLU A 121 -5.18 1.81 -20.89
N ILE A 122 -4.91 3.11 -20.83
CA ILE A 122 -5.13 3.91 -19.62
C ILE A 122 -6.45 4.66 -19.77
N PRO A 123 -7.43 4.48 -18.87
CA PRO A 123 -8.68 5.21 -18.93
C PRO A 123 -8.46 6.72 -18.90
N ALA A 124 -9.04 7.42 -19.90
CA ALA A 124 -8.78 8.83 -20.14
C ALA A 124 -9.24 9.74 -18.99
N THR A 125 -10.38 9.42 -18.39
CA THR A 125 -10.97 10.26 -17.34
C THR A 125 -10.74 9.71 -15.94
N MET A 126 -10.75 10.59 -14.94
CA MET A 126 -10.67 10.21 -13.54
C MET A 126 -11.86 9.31 -13.15
N GLU A 127 -13.06 9.60 -13.65
CA GLU A 127 -14.26 8.80 -13.38
C GLU A 127 -14.09 7.35 -13.85
N GLN A 128 -13.55 7.14 -15.05
CA GLN A 128 -13.30 5.79 -15.57
C GLN A 128 -12.29 5.02 -14.71
N ARG A 129 -11.24 5.69 -14.23
CA ARG A 129 -10.26 5.08 -13.33
C ARG A 129 -10.86 4.73 -11.96
N HIS A 130 -11.73 5.58 -11.43
CA HIS A 130 -12.46 5.28 -10.19
C HIS A 130 -13.40 4.09 -10.37
N LYS A 131 -14.18 4.03 -11.45
CA LYS A 131 -15.03 2.86 -11.78
C LYS A 131 -14.23 1.55 -11.90
N ARG A 132 -13.01 1.63 -12.47
CA ARG A 132 -12.12 0.47 -12.52
C ARG A 132 -11.68 0.02 -11.13
N LEU A 133 -11.34 0.95 -10.24
CA LEU A 133 -11.00 0.66 -8.85
C LEU A 133 -12.21 0.07 -8.09
N GLU A 134 -13.41 0.63 -8.28
CA GLU A 134 -14.65 0.08 -7.71
C GLU A 134 -14.90 -1.35 -8.20
N HIS A 135 -14.67 -1.62 -9.48
CA HIS A 135 -14.76 -2.97 -10.02
C HIS A 135 -13.75 -3.93 -9.39
N VAL A 136 -12.51 -3.48 -9.11
CA VAL A 136 -11.56 -4.30 -8.34
C VAL A 136 -12.13 -4.65 -6.97
N LEU A 137 -12.68 -3.66 -6.23
CA LEU A 137 -13.29 -3.90 -4.92
C LEU A 137 -14.48 -4.88 -5.00
N ASP A 138 -15.32 -4.77 -6.05
CA ASP A 138 -16.46 -5.67 -6.24
C ASP A 138 -16.01 -7.13 -6.48
N VAL A 139 -14.95 -7.31 -7.27
CA VAL A 139 -14.39 -8.65 -7.51
C VAL A 139 -13.75 -9.23 -6.25
N LEU A 140 -13.00 -8.42 -5.48
CA LEU A 140 -12.45 -8.84 -4.18
C LEU A 140 -13.57 -9.28 -3.22
N ASP A 141 -14.63 -8.48 -3.08
CA ASP A 141 -15.78 -8.80 -2.23
C ASP A 141 -16.47 -10.11 -2.68
N SER A 142 -16.60 -10.31 -4.01
CA SER A 142 -17.22 -11.51 -4.56
C SER A 142 -16.37 -12.76 -4.36
N MET A 143 -15.06 -12.68 -4.58
CA MET A 143 -14.16 -13.83 -4.50
C MET A 143 -13.83 -14.22 -3.04
N TRP A 144 -13.82 -13.25 -2.12
CA TRP A 144 -13.47 -13.48 -0.71
C TRP A 144 -14.70 -13.63 0.20
N SER A 145 -15.91 -13.66 -0.37
CA SER A 145 -17.12 -13.95 0.40
C SER A 145 -17.19 -15.43 0.78
N ASN A 146 -17.59 -15.70 2.02
CA ASN A 146 -17.91 -17.08 2.44
C ASN A 146 -19.10 -17.69 1.68
N ASN A 147 -19.95 -16.84 1.11
CA ASN A 147 -21.11 -17.23 0.29
C ASN A 147 -20.85 -16.96 -1.20
N ARG A 148 -19.59 -17.06 -1.63
CA ARG A 148 -19.19 -16.81 -3.03
C ARG A 148 -19.80 -17.81 -4.01
N ASP A 149 -19.95 -17.36 -5.24
CA ASP A 149 -20.42 -18.18 -6.35
C ASP A 149 -19.57 -19.47 -6.53
N ASP A 150 -20.19 -20.59 -6.88
CA ASP A 150 -19.53 -21.88 -7.12
C ASP A 150 -18.40 -21.80 -8.14
N LYS A 151 -18.46 -20.86 -9.10
CA LYS A 151 -17.35 -20.62 -10.05
C LYS A 151 -16.04 -20.21 -9.35
N PHE A 152 -16.11 -19.70 -8.13
CA PHE A 152 -14.95 -19.35 -7.32
C PHE A 152 -14.59 -20.39 -6.26
N ALA A 153 -15.29 -21.52 -6.18
CA ALA A 153 -15.15 -22.50 -5.08
C ALA A 153 -13.71 -22.99 -4.85
N THR A 154 -12.89 -23.10 -5.93
CA THR A 154 -11.50 -23.56 -5.86
C THR A 154 -10.46 -22.43 -5.90
N PHE A 155 -10.90 -21.16 -5.90
CA PHE A 155 -9.97 -20.04 -5.78
C PHE A 155 -9.55 -19.85 -4.32
N PRO A 156 -8.36 -19.28 -4.05
CA PRO A 156 -7.94 -18.98 -2.69
C PRO A 156 -8.97 -18.12 -1.94
N LEU A 157 -9.29 -18.54 -0.73
CA LEU A 157 -10.12 -17.78 0.20
C LEU A 157 -9.27 -17.42 1.42
N PRO A 158 -9.03 -16.14 1.71
CA PRO A 158 -8.30 -15.75 2.90
C PRO A 158 -9.01 -16.27 4.15
N GLN A 159 -8.27 -16.88 5.07
CA GLN A 159 -8.83 -17.35 6.35
C GLN A 159 -9.25 -16.17 7.23
N ASP A 160 -8.41 -15.12 7.25
CA ASP A 160 -8.70 -13.85 7.91
C ASP A 160 -8.89 -12.75 6.86
N SER A 161 -9.66 -11.72 7.20
CA SER A 161 -9.86 -10.58 6.31
C SER A 161 -8.52 -9.91 5.98
N ILE A 162 -8.30 -9.60 4.69
CA ILE A 162 -7.16 -8.79 4.26
C ILE A 162 -7.55 -7.32 4.37
N PRO A 163 -6.93 -6.52 5.26
CA PRO A 163 -7.22 -5.10 5.34
C PRO A 163 -6.93 -4.39 4.02
N ARG A 164 -7.88 -3.60 3.54
CA ARG A 164 -7.78 -2.84 2.28
C ARG A 164 -7.61 -1.36 2.57
N ILE A 165 -6.59 -0.75 1.97
CA ILE A 165 -6.27 0.67 2.14
C ILE A 165 -6.29 1.33 0.77
N LEU A 166 -6.99 2.45 0.59
CA LEU A 166 -6.90 3.22 -0.65
C LEU A 166 -5.86 4.33 -0.56
N GLY A 167 -4.97 4.37 -1.55
CA GLY A 167 -4.17 5.55 -1.87
C GLY A 167 -5.04 6.62 -2.52
N VAL A 168 -5.15 7.79 -1.90
CA VAL A 168 -6.08 8.84 -2.33
C VAL A 168 -5.39 10.19 -2.56
N ASN A 169 -5.98 10.97 -3.47
CA ASN A 169 -5.59 12.35 -3.75
C ASN A 169 -6.80 13.27 -3.95
N SER A 170 -8.00 12.79 -3.64
CA SER A 170 -9.25 13.53 -3.82
C SER A 170 -10.28 13.13 -2.78
N VAL A 171 -11.24 14.03 -2.51
CA VAL A 171 -12.38 13.77 -1.62
C VAL A 171 -13.22 12.58 -2.11
N ALA A 172 -13.40 12.44 -3.42
CA ALA A 172 -14.18 11.33 -3.97
C ALA A 172 -13.57 9.95 -3.65
N LEU A 173 -12.24 9.80 -3.85
CA LEU A 173 -11.53 8.56 -3.48
C LEU A 173 -11.50 8.33 -1.97
N ALA A 174 -11.36 9.40 -1.18
CA ALA A 174 -11.39 9.33 0.27
C ALA A 174 -12.76 8.85 0.78
N THR A 175 -13.84 9.36 0.21
CA THR A 175 -15.22 8.93 0.52
C THR A 175 -15.43 7.45 0.13
N LEU A 176 -14.90 7.02 -1.02
CA LEU A 176 -14.92 5.62 -1.42
C LEU A 176 -14.15 4.74 -0.42
N ALA A 177 -12.95 5.16 0.00
CA ALA A 177 -12.16 4.46 1.01
C ALA A 177 -12.94 4.29 2.30
N GLY A 178 -13.53 5.37 2.82
CA GLY A 178 -14.34 5.33 4.04
C GLY A 178 -15.53 4.38 3.94
N LYS A 179 -16.18 4.28 2.77
CA LYS A 179 -17.35 3.40 2.58
C LYS A 179 -16.99 1.92 2.38
N ARG A 180 -15.88 1.63 1.71
CA ARG A 180 -15.61 0.30 1.14
C ARG A 180 -14.34 -0.37 1.67
N CYS A 181 -13.47 0.36 2.36
CA CYS A 181 -12.16 -0.13 2.78
C CYS A 181 -11.92 0.06 4.27
N ASP A 182 -10.80 -0.46 4.75
CA ASP A 182 -10.40 -0.44 6.15
C ASP A 182 -9.47 0.73 6.46
N GLY A 183 -9.08 1.47 5.44
CA GLY A 183 -8.22 2.64 5.62
C GLY A 183 -7.97 3.46 4.38
N VAL A 184 -7.28 4.57 4.61
CA VAL A 184 -6.88 5.55 3.61
C VAL A 184 -5.40 5.87 3.74
N ASN A 185 -4.73 6.14 2.61
CA ASN A 185 -3.37 6.65 2.58
C ASN A 185 -3.25 7.88 1.68
N ILE A 186 -2.55 8.90 2.15
CA ILE A 186 -2.29 10.13 1.40
C ILE A 186 -0.86 10.60 1.65
N ARG A 187 -0.31 11.37 0.71
CA ARG A 187 0.99 12.00 0.89
C ARG A 187 0.95 13.09 1.96
N ALA A 188 1.99 13.15 2.83
CA ALA A 188 2.08 14.09 3.94
C ALA A 188 1.99 15.56 3.51
N ASN A 189 2.60 15.93 2.39
CA ASN A 189 2.59 17.31 1.88
C ASN A 189 1.46 17.61 0.88
N HIS A 190 0.38 16.81 0.86
CA HIS A 190 -0.76 17.11 0.00
C HIS A 190 -1.51 18.34 0.53
N GLU A 191 -1.71 19.37 -0.30
CA GLU A 191 -2.29 20.67 0.10
C GLU A 191 -3.66 20.55 0.78
N ARG A 192 -4.49 19.60 0.33
CA ARG A 192 -5.83 19.34 0.86
C ARG A 192 -5.89 18.12 1.78
N ARG A 193 -4.76 17.70 2.37
CA ARG A 193 -4.70 16.49 3.21
C ARG A 193 -5.78 16.43 4.28
N GLY A 194 -5.89 17.48 5.09
CA GLY A 194 -6.85 17.51 6.20
C GLY A 194 -8.31 17.40 5.75
N GLU A 195 -8.69 18.01 4.62
CA GLU A 195 -10.03 17.89 4.03
C GLU A 195 -10.30 16.47 3.55
N ILE A 196 -9.34 15.89 2.82
CA ILE A 196 -9.45 14.54 2.24
C ILE A 196 -9.55 13.49 3.34
N LEU A 197 -8.72 13.60 4.40
CA LEU A 197 -8.76 12.67 5.52
C LEU A 197 -10.06 12.78 6.34
N ARG A 198 -10.60 13.99 6.51
CA ARG A 198 -11.93 14.16 7.13
C ARG A 198 -13.02 13.48 6.33
N ALA A 199 -13.07 13.68 5.01
CA ALA A 199 -14.05 13.02 4.15
C ALA A 199 -14.00 11.48 4.22
N ALA A 200 -12.79 10.91 4.36
CA ALA A 200 -12.64 9.47 4.56
C ALA A 200 -13.23 9.00 5.89
N ARG A 201 -12.90 9.69 6.99
CA ARG A 201 -13.42 9.37 8.33
C ARG A 201 -14.92 9.54 8.44
N ASP A 202 -15.45 10.65 7.92
CA ASP A 202 -16.90 10.91 7.93
C ASP A 202 -17.65 9.79 7.18
N ALA A 203 -17.07 9.30 6.06
CA ALA A 203 -17.65 8.21 5.30
C ALA A 203 -17.48 6.83 5.98
N ALA A 204 -16.46 6.65 6.82
CA ALA A 204 -16.24 5.43 7.60
C ALA A 204 -17.19 5.35 8.82
N GLY A 205 -17.65 6.49 9.34
CA GLY A 205 -18.47 6.55 10.54
C GLY A 205 -17.72 6.04 11.78
N ASP A 206 -18.41 5.27 12.61
CA ASP A 206 -17.87 4.75 13.87
C ASP A 206 -17.02 3.48 13.71
N ARG A 207 -16.78 3.02 12.48
CA ARG A 207 -15.92 1.83 12.23
C ARG A 207 -14.48 2.12 12.62
N GLU A 208 -13.77 1.11 13.09
CA GLU A 208 -12.31 1.17 13.14
C GLU A 208 -11.77 1.45 11.73
N PHE A 209 -10.99 2.52 11.60
CA PHE A 209 -10.53 2.99 10.29
C PHE A 209 -9.08 3.49 10.37
N MET A 210 -8.25 2.94 9.50
CA MET A 210 -6.85 3.31 9.40
C MET A 210 -6.70 4.62 8.62
N VAL A 211 -6.11 5.63 9.26
CA VAL A 211 -5.77 6.90 8.63
C VAL A 211 -4.26 6.97 8.53
N SER A 212 -3.73 6.68 7.37
CA SER A 212 -2.29 6.66 7.14
C SER A 212 -1.82 7.81 6.24
N VAL A 213 -0.62 8.25 6.51
CA VAL A 213 0.11 9.24 5.72
C VAL A 213 1.46 8.66 5.36
N TRP A 214 1.93 8.88 4.12
CA TRP A 214 3.31 8.57 3.77
C TRP A 214 4.15 9.83 3.60
N ASP A 215 5.40 9.76 4.06
CA ASP A 215 6.42 10.80 3.89
C ASP A 215 7.78 10.16 3.64
N TRP A 216 8.75 10.99 3.30
CA TRP A 216 10.13 10.53 3.20
C TRP A 216 10.68 10.19 4.59
N PHE A 217 11.51 9.15 4.63
CA PHE A 217 12.17 8.75 5.86
C PHE A 217 13.06 9.89 6.39
N ASP A 218 12.70 10.37 7.58
CA ASP A 218 13.42 11.37 8.34
C ASP A 218 13.39 10.95 9.81
N GLU A 219 14.55 10.91 10.46
CA GLU A 219 14.67 10.47 11.86
C GLU A 219 13.86 11.35 12.82
N SER A 220 13.67 12.62 12.50
CA SER A 220 12.84 13.54 13.30
C SER A 220 11.38 13.11 13.37
N LEU A 221 10.90 12.36 12.37
CA LEU A 221 9.55 11.78 12.35
C LEU A 221 9.42 10.54 13.24
N LEU A 222 10.50 9.99 13.76
CA LEU A 222 10.47 8.91 14.73
C LEU A 222 10.27 9.42 16.17
N ASP A 223 10.65 10.68 16.44
CA ASP A 223 10.37 11.33 17.72
C ASP A 223 8.86 11.68 17.83
N GLU A 224 8.17 11.00 18.76
CA GLU A 224 6.75 11.23 19.02
C GLU A 224 6.43 12.65 19.50
N ASN A 225 7.41 13.36 20.02
CA ASN A 225 7.30 14.72 20.53
C ASN A 225 7.57 15.79 19.46
N SER A 226 7.99 15.41 18.26
CA SER A 226 8.21 16.36 17.17
C SER A 226 6.90 17.07 16.77
N ASP A 227 7.00 18.33 16.35
CA ASP A 227 5.83 19.12 15.94
C ASP A 227 5.12 18.49 14.74
N ALA A 228 5.87 17.89 13.83
CA ALA A 228 5.32 17.19 12.67
C ALA A 228 4.43 15.99 13.09
N ARG A 229 4.91 15.16 14.04
CA ARG A 229 4.13 14.04 14.57
C ARG A 229 2.89 14.50 15.32
N LYS A 230 3.00 15.55 16.14
CA LYS A 230 1.87 16.15 16.86
C LYS A 230 0.83 16.71 15.88
N GLN A 231 1.26 17.38 14.83
CA GLN A 231 0.35 17.88 13.79
C GLN A 231 -0.41 16.74 13.11
N LEU A 232 0.28 15.68 12.69
CA LEU A 232 -0.36 14.50 12.08
C LEU A 232 -1.37 13.85 13.06
N ALA A 233 -0.99 13.70 14.33
CA ALA A 233 -1.88 13.15 15.35
C ALA A 233 -3.14 14.01 15.55
N ASN A 234 -3.00 15.33 15.59
CA ASN A 234 -4.12 16.27 15.68
C ASN A 234 -5.07 16.20 14.46
N GLU A 235 -4.54 15.84 13.30
CA GLU A 235 -5.33 15.54 12.10
C GLU A 235 -5.97 14.14 12.14
N GLY A 236 -5.75 13.37 13.22
CA GLY A 236 -6.27 12.02 13.41
C GLY A 236 -5.54 10.96 12.60
N VAL A 237 -4.31 11.22 12.17
CA VAL A 237 -3.44 10.20 11.57
C VAL A 237 -3.01 9.21 12.65
N ASN A 238 -3.27 7.92 12.43
CA ASN A 238 -2.91 6.85 13.35
C ASN A 238 -1.77 5.96 12.85
N ARG A 239 -1.34 6.15 11.57
CA ARG A 239 -0.25 5.40 10.95
C ARG A 239 0.60 6.31 10.06
N LEU A 240 1.91 6.24 10.21
CA LEU A 240 2.88 6.98 9.40
C LEU A 240 3.78 5.98 8.65
N ILE A 241 3.83 6.10 7.33
CA ILE A 241 4.62 5.26 6.44
C ILE A 241 5.82 6.06 5.95
N LEU A 242 7.02 5.63 6.31
CA LEU A 242 8.28 6.32 5.99
C LEU A 242 8.96 5.66 4.79
N LEU A 243 9.01 6.38 3.67
CA LEU A 243 9.65 5.91 2.44
C LEU A 243 11.15 6.24 2.44
N MET A 244 12.00 5.22 2.41
CA MET A 244 13.44 5.39 2.27
C MET A 244 13.81 5.88 0.86
N ARG A 245 14.68 6.87 0.81
CA ARG A 245 15.25 7.36 -0.46
C ARG A 245 16.49 6.56 -0.83
N GLY A 246 16.63 6.28 -2.13
CA GLY A 246 17.80 5.55 -2.64
C GLY A 246 17.83 4.10 -2.22
N THR A 247 19.00 3.51 -2.23
CA THR A 247 19.20 2.14 -1.75
C THR A 247 18.88 2.07 -0.26
N PRO A 248 17.95 1.21 0.16
CA PRO A 248 17.60 1.10 1.57
C PRO A 248 18.77 0.55 2.37
N ASP A 249 18.97 1.10 3.57
CA ASP A 249 20.09 0.80 4.47
C ASP A 249 19.58 0.13 5.76
N ALA A 250 19.90 -1.16 5.93
CA ALA A 250 19.52 -1.93 7.10
C ALA A 250 20.15 -1.38 8.40
N ALA A 251 21.40 -0.89 8.36
CA ALA A 251 22.07 -0.35 9.54
C ALA A 251 21.39 0.94 10.03
N ARG A 252 20.93 1.78 9.10
CA ARG A 252 20.16 2.99 9.44
C ARG A 252 18.83 2.65 10.11
N ILE A 253 18.19 1.56 9.72
CA ILE A 253 16.93 1.11 10.32
C ILE A 253 17.16 0.58 11.73
N GLU A 254 18.22 -0.20 11.96
CA GLU A 254 18.52 -0.81 13.25
C GLU A 254 18.90 0.21 14.35
N VAL A 255 19.51 1.32 13.98
CA VAL A 255 19.86 2.37 14.95
C VAL A 255 18.70 3.32 15.29
N HIS A 256 17.58 3.18 14.61
CA HIS A 256 16.36 3.95 14.82
C HIS A 256 15.14 3.04 15.08
N PRO A 257 15.13 2.28 16.19
CA PRO A 257 14.00 1.41 16.51
C PRO A 257 12.75 2.23 16.84
N VAL A 258 11.59 1.68 16.50
CA VAL A 258 10.25 2.19 16.83
C VAL A 258 9.65 1.23 17.87
N LEU A 259 9.88 1.52 19.13
CA LEU A 259 9.43 0.72 20.28
C LEU A 259 8.10 1.25 20.84
#